data_1216ef569c44d006a074396b1640bfbb
#
_entry.id   1216ef569c44d006a074396b1640bfbb
#
_cell.length_a   1.000
_cell.length_b   1.000
_cell.length_c   1.000
_cell.angle_alpha   90.00
_cell.angle_beta   90.00
_cell.angle_gamma   90.00
#
_symmetry.space_group_name_H-M   'P 1'
#
loop_
_entity.id
_entity.type
_entity.pdbx_description
1 polymer ?
#
loop_
_entity_poly.entity_id
_entity_poly.type
_entity_poly.pdbx_seq_one_letter_code
_entity_poly.pdbx_strand_id
1 'polypeptide(L)'
;LDSWFIKITEVRDRMFELNETINWKPKATGEGRFGNWLKNANDWNLSRSRFWGIPLPIWRNEEGTEEMLIGSVEELYNEIEKSIAAGFQKENPFKGFEIGNMDEANYDLVDLHKNVVDEITLVSASGKPMKRESDLIDVWFDSGSMPYAQWHYPFENKDKIDENKDFPADFIAEGVDQTRGWFYTLHAIATLVFDKVAYKNVVSNGLVLDKNGQKMSKRLGNAADPFDTLNEYGPDATRWYMISNANPWDNLKFDLEGIAEVRRKFFGTLYNTYSFFALYANLDNFSYAEAEVPMNERPEIDRWIISELNTLVKVVDEAYADYEPTKAARAISEFVQ
;
A
#
# COMPACT_ATOMS: atom_id res chain seq x y z
N LEU A 1 8.38 26.47 20.26
CA LEU A 1 7.42 26.62 19.16
C LEU A 1 6.23 25.72 19.48
N ASP A 2 5.06 26.30 19.46
CA ASP A 2 3.82 25.56 19.60
C ASP A 2 3.66 24.61 18.39
N SER A 3 3.15 23.42 18.63
CA SER A 3 3.00 22.38 17.59
C SER A 3 1.68 21.64 17.81
N TRP A 4 1.10 21.18 16.70
CA TRP A 4 -0.12 20.40 16.72
C TRP A 4 0.18 18.91 16.79
N PHE A 5 -0.52 18.19 17.66
CA PHE A 5 -0.32 16.77 17.88
C PHE A 5 -1.64 16.01 17.75
N ILE A 6 -1.54 14.80 17.18
CA ILE A 6 -2.59 13.79 17.33
C ILE A 6 -2.27 12.98 18.57
N LYS A 7 -3.25 12.85 19.47
CA LYS A 7 -3.09 12.18 20.78
C LYS A 7 -3.18 10.65 20.64
N ILE A 8 -2.12 10.06 20.08
CA ILE A 8 -2.01 8.62 19.86
C ILE A 8 -2.05 7.83 21.17
N THR A 9 -1.59 8.44 22.27
CA THR A 9 -1.56 7.78 23.59
C THR A 9 -2.94 7.39 24.09
N GLU A 10 -4.02 8.00 23.62
CA GLU A 10 -5.40 7.62 23.96
C GLU A 10 -5.88 6.33 23.29
N VAL A 11 -5.33 6.00 22.12
CA VAL A 11 -5.73 4.83 21.32
C VAL A 11 -4.64 3.77 21.23
N ARG A 12 -3.50 3.99 21.89
CA ARG A 12 -2.32 3.14 21.82
C ARG A 12 -2.60 1.68 22.13
N ASP A 13 -3.31 1.41 23.21
CA ASP A 13 -3.63 0.04 23.64
C ASP A 13 -4.57 -0.61 22.63
N ARG A 14 -5.52 0.15 22.10
CA ARG A 14 -6.43 -0.33 21.04
C ARG A 14 -5.69 -0.63 19.73
N MET A 15 -4.74 0.20 19.34
CA MET A 15 -3.87 -0.07 18.19
C MET A 15 -3.11 -1.40 18.37
N PHE A 16 -2.61 -1.65 19.57
CA PHE A 16 -1.93 -2.90 19.87
C PHE A 16 -2.85 -4.11 19.78
N GLU A 17 -4.05 -4.05 20.36
CA GLU A 17 -5.06 -5.12 20.28
C GLU A 17 -5.46 -5.42 18.83
N LEU A 18 -5.73 -4.39 18.03
CA LEU A 18 -6.07 -4.55 16.62
C LEU A 18 -4.90 -5.16 15.82
N ASN A 19 -3.66 -4.79 16.12
CA ASN A 19 -2.49 -5.40 15.48
C ASN A 19 -2.40 -6.92 15.68
N GLU A 20 -2.88 -7.45 16.81
CA GLU A 20 -2.87 -8.90 17.07
C GLU A 20 -3.81 -9.67 16.12
N THR A 21 -4.73 -8.98 15.45
CA THR A 21 -5.65 -9.57 14.46
C THR A 21 -5.08 -9.61 13.05
N ILE A 22 -3.96 -8.94 12.79
CA ILE A 22 -3.33 -8.84 11.47
C ILE A 22 -2.44 -10.06 11.23
N ASN A 23 -2.58 -10.68 10.04
CA ASN A 23 -1.69 -11.74 9.61
C ASN A 23 -0.35 -11.16 9.09
N TRP A 24 0.68 -11.19 9.93
CA TRP A 24 2.01 -10.71 9.59
C TRP A 24 2.90 -11.82 9.04
N LYS A 25 3.56 -11.53 7.93
CA LYS A 25 4.66 -12.34 7.38
C LYS A 25 5.96 -11.51 7.35
N PRO A 26 6.96 -11.82 8.24
CA PRO A 26 6.90 -12.87 9.27
C PRO A 26 6.12 -12.39 10.52
N LYS A 27 5.55 -13.33 11.25
CA LYS A 27 4.79 -13.07 12.49
C LYS A 27 5.61 -12.27 13.51
N ALA A 28 6.90 -12.56 13.61
CA ALA A 28 7.84 -11.86 14.49
C ALA A 28 7.94 -10.35 14.24
N THR A 29 7.66 -9.86 13.03
CA THR A 29 7.63 -8.42 12.75
C THR A 29 6.42 -7.76 13.40
N GLY A 30 5.26 -8.37 13.31
CA GLY A 30 4.02 -7.86 13.93
C GLY A 30 4.05 -7.91 15.45
N GLU A 31 4.42 -9.05 16.03
CA GLU A 31 4.48 -9.25 17.50
C GLU A 31 5.66 -8.48 18.14
N GLY A 32 6.81 -8.51 17.48
CA GLY A 32 8.04 -7.92 18.00
C GLY A 32 8.21 -6.45 17.61
N ARG A 33 8.73 -6.20 16.40
CA ARG A 33 9.15 -4.85 15.99
C ARG A 33 7.97 -3.86 15.95
N PHE A 34 6.86 -4.21 15.35
CA PHE A 34 5.70 -3.34 15.24
C PHE A 34 4.90 -3.29 16.55
N GLY A 35 4.61 -4.43 17.17
CA GLY A 35 3.88 -4.48 18.44
C GLY A 35 4.60 -3.73 19.56
N ASN A 36 5.94 -3.86 19.67
CA ASN A 36 6.72 -3.08 20.63
C ASN A 36 6.71 -1.58 20.33
N TRP A 37 6.68 -1.20 19.05
CA TRP A 37 6.53 0.20 18.66
C TRP A 37 5.19 0.76 19.09
N LEU A 38 4.10 0.03 18.87
CA LEU A 38 2.75 0.44 19.27
C LEU A 38 2.64 0.59 20.79
N LYS A 39 3.14 -0.36 21.58
CA LYS A 39 3.13 -0.30 23.06
C LYS A 39 3.81 0.94 23.62
N ASN A 40 4.78 1.49 22.91
CA ASN A 40 5.56 2.64 23.31
C ASN A 40 5.29 3.88 22.45
N ALA A 41 4.22 3.90 21.67
CA ALA A 41 3.89 5.00 20.79
C ALA A 41 3.63 6.28 21.60
N ASN A 42 4.23 7.38 21.14
CA ASN A 42 4.00 8.72 21.65
C ASN A 42 3.00 9.45 20.76
N ASP A 43 2.51 10.59 21.23
CA ASP A 43 1.66 11.47 20.44
C ASP A 43 2.37 11.91 19.16
N TRP A 44 1.62 11.93 18.08
CA TRP A 44 2.14 12.22 16.76
C TRP A 44 2.17 13.71 16.51
N ASN A 45 3.37 14.29 16.46
CA ASN A 45 3.53 15.67 16.03
C ASN A 45 3.12 15.78 14.55
N LEU A 46 1.94 16.38 14.32
CA LEU A 46 1.33 16.49 13.00
C LEU A 46 1.85 17.68 12.21
N SER A 47 2.15 18.80 12.88
CA SER A 47 2.51 20.04 12.21
C SER A 47 3.95 20.08 11.71
N ARG A 48 4.14 20.67 10.53
CA ARG A 48 5.46 20.85 9.90
C ARG A 48 5.65 22.30 9.47
N SER A 49 6.70 22.92 10.00
CA SER A 49 7.13 24.24 9.56
C SER A 49 7.93 24.11 8.25
N ARG A 50 7.21 23.99 7.14
CA ARG A 50 7.73 23.81 5.78
C ARG A 50 7.04 24.78 4.82
N PHE A 51 7.61 24.92 3.63
CA PHE A 51 7.04 25.77 2.59
C PHE A 51 6.03 25.02 1.72
N TRP A 52 6.31 23.77 1.39
CA TRP A 52 5.48 22.93 0.50
C TRP A 52 4.89 21.74 1.25
N GLY A 53 3.60 21.49 1.02
CA GLY A 53 2.81 20.40 1.59
C GLY A 53 1.35 20.82 1.79
N ILE A 54 0.56 19.98 2.43
CA ILE A 54 -0.85 20.24 2.72
C ILE A 54 -0.96 21.16 3.95
N PRO A 55 -1.63 22.33 3.84
CA PRO A 55 -1.85 23.22 4.96
C PRO A 55 -2.73 22.63 6.05
N LEU A 56 -2.42 22.90 7.32
CA LEU A 56 -3.33 22.59 8.42
C LEU A 56 -4.63 23.40 8.25
N PRO A 57 -5.82 22.76 8.24
CA PRO A 57 -7.09 23.44 8.02
C PRO A 57 -7.64 24.06 9.31
N ILE A 58 -6.80 24.79 10.03
CA ILE A 58 -7.14 25.38 11.34
C ILE A 58 -6.99 26.90 11.27
N TRP A 59 -8.03 27.61 11.61
CA TRP A 59 -8.04 29.08 11.76
C TRP A 59 -8.19 29.46 13.22
N ARG A 60 -7.44 30.48 13.67
CA ARG A 60 -7.46 31.00 15.04
C ARG A 60 -7.57 32.49 15.04
N ASN A 61 -8.23 33.06 16.07
CA ASN A 61 -8.15 34.50 16.36
C ASN A 61 -6.77 34.88 16.96
N GLU A 62 -6.44 36.15 16.96
CA GLU A 62 -5.13 36.62 17.41
C GLU A 62 -4.81 36.25 18.86
N GLU A 63 -5.84 36.23 19.73
CA GLU A 63 -5.69 35.86 21.14
C GLU A 63 -5.59 34.35 21.36
N GLY A 64 -5.83 33.51 20.34
CA GLY A 64 -5.81 32.06 20.44
C GLY A 64 -6.95 31.48 21.31
N THR A 65 -8.02 32.24 21.52
CA THR A 65 -9.15 31.86 22.36
C THR A 65 -10.29 31.18 21.59
N GLU A 66 -10.30 31.33 20.26
CA GLU A 66 -11.27 30.72 19.37
C GLU A 66 -10.53 30.04 18.21
N GLU A 67 -10.92 28.82 17.94
CA GLU A 67 -10.34 27.97 16.89
C GLU A 67 -11.46 27.41 16.00
N MET A 68 -11.17 27.26 14.72
CA MET A 68 -12.07 26.65 13.74
C MET A 68 -11.29 25.63 12.92
N LEU A 69 -11.70 24.38 12.98
CA LEU A 69 -11.18 23.29 12.15
C LEU A 69 -12.13 23.09 10.97
N ILE A 70 -11.61 23.25 9.76
CA ILE A 70 -12.39 23.11 8.51
C ILE A 70 -12.29 21.67 8.02
N GLY A 71 -13.43 21.01 7.87
CA GLY A 71 -13.52 19.60 7.48
C GLY A 71 -13.86 19.35 6.01
N SER A 72 -14.23 20.40 5.24
CA SER A 72 -14.55 20.26 3.82
C SER A 72 -14.37 21.55 3.01
N VAL A 73 -14.30 21.41 1.69
CA VAL A 73 -14.29 22.57 0.77
C VAL A 73 -15.59 23.37 0.89
N GLU A 74 -16.73 22.69 1.00
CA GLU A 74 -18.05 23.33 1.23
C GLU A 74 -18.05 24.18 2.49
N GLU A 75 -17.55 23.64 3.59
CA GLU A 75 -17.47 24.37 4.86
C GLU A 75 -16.56 25.61 4.71
N LEU A 76 -15.38 25.42 4.11
CA LEU A 76 -14.46 26.53 3.84
C LEU A 76 -15.11 27.62 3.00
N TYR A 77 -15.78 27.22 1.91
CA TYR A 77 -16.49 28.16 1.02
C TYR A 77 -17.53 28.97 1.81
N ASN A 78 -18.36 28.30 2.61
CA ASN A 78 -19.41 28.96 3.40
C ASN A 78 -18.84 29.89 4.48
N GLU A 79 -17.73 29.51 5.13
CA GLU A 79 -17.08 30.37 6.13
C GLU A 79 -16.40 31.59 5.47
N ILE A 80 -15.88 31.45 4.25
CA ILE A 80 -15.37 32.60 3.46
C ILE A 80 -16.51 33.58 3.15
N GLU A 81 -17.68 33.09 2.72
CA GLU A 81 -18.84 33.96 2.42
C GLU A 81 -19.32 34.73 3.68
N LYS A 82 -19.33 34.08 4.86
CA LYS A 82 -19.61 34.74 6.12
C LYS A 82 -18.59 35.84 6.44
N SER A 83 -17.32 35.56 6.17
CA SER A 83 -16.24 36.51 6.39
C SER A 83 -16.30 37.72 5.44
N ILE A 84 -16.72 37.50 4.18
CA ILE A 84 -17.00 38.60 3.23
C ILE A 84 -18.14 39.48 3.74
N ALA A 85 -19.23 38.85 4.20
CA ALA A 85 -20.36 39.60 4.76
C ALA A 85 -20.00 40.39 6.02
N ALA A 86 -19.03 39.89 6.82
CA ALA A 86 -18.49 40.57 7.98
C ALA A 86 -17.42 41.64 7.65
N GLY A 87 -16.97 41.72 6.38
CA GLY A 87 -15.98 42.72 5.91
C GLY A 87 -14.52 42.36 6.17
N PHE A 88 -14.20 41.13 6.57
CA PHE A 88 -12.81 40.69 6.80
C PHE A 88 -12.14 40.11 5.55
N GLN A 89 -12.93 39.52 4.61
CA GLN A 89 -12.47 39.02 3.35
C GLN A 89 -13.10 39.81 2.19
N LYS A 90 -12.33 40.07 1.11
CA LYS A 90 -12.83 40.87 -0.02
C LYS A 90 -13.63 40.04 -1.02
N GLU A 91 -13.14 38.90 -1.33
CA GLU A 91 -13.72 37.99 -2.34
C GLU A 91 -13.38 36.52 -2.00
N ASN A 92 -14.23 35.61 -2.50
CA ASN A 92 -13.95 34.20 -2.40
C ASN A 92 -12.91 33.80 -3.47
N PRO A 93 -11.76 33.17 -3.11
CA PRO A 93 -10.76 32.75 -4.07
C PRO A 93 -11.26 31.59 -4.96
N PHE A 94 -12.31 30.88 -4.56
CA PHE A 94 -12.85 29.72 -5.29
C PHE A 94 -14.03 30.13 -6.20
N LYS A 95 -13.80 31.11 -7.06
CA LYS A 95 -14.82 31.63 -7.97
C LYS A 95 -15.27 30.55 -8.95
N GLY A 96 -16.59 30.37 -9.02
CA GLY A 96 -17.22 29.40 -9.93
C GLY A 96 -17.35 27.99 -9.35
N PHE A 97 -16.81 27.73 -8.15
CA PHE A 97 -17.03 26.46 -7.48
C PHE A 97 -18.50 26.30 -7.07
N GLU A 98 -19.08 25.16 -7.42
CA GLU A 98 -20.47 24.80 -7.13
C GLU A 98 -20.52 23.74 -6.04
N ILE A 99 -21.12 24.08 -4.87
CA ILE A 99 -21.30 23.15 -3.75
C ILE A 99 -22.17 21.97 -4.19
N GLY A 100 -21.70 20.76 -3.90
CA GLY A 100 -22.39 19.51 -4.23
C GLY A 100 -22.17 19.00 -5.66
N ASN A 101 -21.44 19.74 -6.49
CA ASN A 101 -21.00 19.26 -7.80
C ASN A 101 -19.67 18.51 -7.63
N MET A 102 -19.66 17.18 -7.85
CA MET A 102 -18.50 16.29 -7.67
C MET A 102 -17.64 16.13 -8.95
N ASP A 103 -17.92 16.90 -10.01
CA ASP A 103 -17.13 16.87 -11.24
C ASP A 103 -15.70 17.34 -10.99
N GLU A 104 -14.71 16.66 -11.54
CA GLU A 104 -13.28 16.99 -11.44
C GLU A 104 -13.02 18.46 -11.83
N ALA A 105 -13.62 18.93 -12.92
CA ALA A 105 -13.48 20.31 -13.38
C ALA A 105 -13.98 21.35 -12.36
N ASN A 106 -14.91 21.00 -11.47
CA ASN A 106 -15.39 21.87 -10.40
C ASN A 106 -14.34 21.95 -9.28
N TYR A 107 -13.70 20.84 -8.95
CA TYR A 107 -12.64 20.81 -7.93
C TYR A 107 -11.32 21.42 -8.41
N ASP A 108 -11.05 21.47 -9.71
CA ASP A 108 -9.91 22.19 -10.28
C ASP A 108 -9.95 23.71 -10.02
N LEU A 109 -11.13 24.24 -9.67
CA LEU A 109 -11.29 25.64 -9.26
C LEU A 109 -10.85 25.93 -7.83
N VAL A 110 -10.54 24.88 -7.05
CA VAL A 110 -10.18 25.00 -5.63
C VAL A 110 -8.69 24.74 -5.43
N ASP A 111 -7.94 25.79 -5.18
CA ASP A 111 -6.52 25.70 -4.81
C ASP A 111 -6.36 25.78 -3.29
N LEU A 112 -6.00 24.67 -2.65
CA LEU A 112 -5.77 24.59 -1.21
C LEU A 112 -4.30 24.73 -0.81
N HIS A 113 -3.40 25.10 -1.73
CA HIS A 113 -2.01 25.33 -1.38
C HIS A 113 -1.83 26.53 -0.48
N LYS A 114 -0.74 26.52 0.29
CA LYS A 114 -0.40 27.50 1.32
C LYS A 114 -0.49 28.95 0.83
N ASN A 115 -0.02 29.24 -0.37
CA ASN A 115 -0.04 30.58 -0.97
C ASN A 115 -1.45 31.15 -1.21
N VAL A 116 -2.47 30.29 -1.30
CA VAL A 116 -3.87 30.71 -1.43
C VAL A 116 -4.57 30.74 -0.07
N VAL A 117 -4.48 29.63 0.70
CA VAL A 117 -5.25 29.53 1.95
C VAL A 117 -4.72 30.42 3.07
N ASP A 118 -3.44 30.82 3.05
CA ASP A 118 -2.87 31.76 4.03
C ASP A 118 -3.44 33.19 3.88
N GLU A 119 -3.95 33.56 2.70
CA GLU A 119 -4.60 34.83 2.44
C GLU A 119 -6.09 34.86 2.88
N ILE A 120 -6.65 33.71 3.23
CA ILE A 120 -8.04 33.60 3.67
C ILE A 120 -8.16 34.01 5.13
N THR A 121 -8.97 35.04 5.37
CA THR A 121 -9.37 35.47 6.71
C THR A 121 -10.80 34.98 6.94
N LEU A 122 -11.04 34.22 8.01
CA LEU A 122 -12.37 33.80 8.43
C LEU A 122 -12.89 34.70 9.58
N VAL A 123 -14.14 34.49 9.98
CA VAL A 123 -14.74 35.24 11.08
C VAL A 123 -15.15 34.27 12.20
N SER A 124 -14.72 34.59 13.44
CA SER A 124 -15.08 33.78 14.62
C SER A 124 -16.52 33.96 15.05
N ALA A 125 -17.00 33.11 15.94
CA ALA A 125 -18.32 33.24 16.54
C ALA A 125 -18.53 34.55 17.30
N SER A 126 -17.44 35.12 17.87
CA SER A 126 -17.46 36.43 18.54
C SER A 126 -17.32 37.61 17.57
N GLY A 127 -17.23 37.36 16.25
CA GLY A 127 -17.09 38.41 15.25
C GLY A 127 -15.66 38.96 15.10
N LYS A 128 -14.64 38.21 15.49
CA LYS A 128 -13.22 38.56 15.33
C LYS A 128 -12.60 37.92 14.10
N PRO A 129 -11.60 38.54 13.46
CA PRO A 129 -10.89 37.94 12.35
C PRO A 129 -10.07 36.72 12.82
N MET A 130 -10.05 35.68 12.01
CA MET A 130 -9.27 34.45 12.22
C MET A 130 -8.29 34.23 11.07
N LYS A 131 -7.07 33.87 11.41
CA LYS A 131 -6.01 33.50 10.44
C LYS A 131 -5.68 32.05 10.54
N ARG A 132 -5.31 31.44 9.42
CA ARG A 132 -4.89 30.05 9.36
C ARG A 132 -3.57 29.84 10.12
N GLU A 133 -3.47 28.71 10.80
CA GLU A 133 -2.19 28.24 11.37
C GLU A 133 -1.15 28.05 10.26
N SER A 134 0.04 28.62 10.42
CA SER A 134 1.03 28.72 9.35
C SER A 134 1.68 27.38 8.96
N ASP A 135 1.57 26.37 9.81
CA ASP A 135 2.17 25.05 9.60
C ASP A 135 1.41 24.22 8.56
N LEU A 136 2.12 23.22 8.04
CA LEU A 136 1.60 22.19 7.14
C LEU A 136 1.37 20.89 7.89
N ILE A 137 0.64 19.97 7.28
CA ILE A 137 0.45 18.59 7.78
C ILE A 137 1.70 17.74 7.47
N ASP A 138 2.03 16.82 8.35
CA ASP A 138 3.01 15.76 8.08
C ASP A 138 2.60 14.93 6.87
N VAL A 139 3.45 14.79 5.88
CA VAL A 139 3.22 13.99 4.66
C VAL A 139 2.83 12.52 4.96
N TRP A 140 3.20 12.01 6.13
CA TRP A 140 2.78 10.69 6.58
C TRP A 140 1.28 10.60 6.92
N PHE A 141 0.64 11.73 7.23
CA PHE A 141 -0.81 11.79 7.36
C PHE A 141 -1.50 11.63 6.01
N ASP A 142 -0.99 12.29 4.97
CA ASP A 142 -1.52 12.19 3.61
C ASP A 142 -1.47 10.75 3.11
N SER A 143 -0.28 10.14 3.20
CA SER A 143 -0.09 8.74 2.78
C SER A 143 -0.87 7.76 3.64
N GLY A 144 -1.04 8.04 4.94
CA GLY A 144 -1.83 7.24 5.87
C GLY A 144 -3.34 7.36 5.65
N SER A 145 -3.79 8.44 4.99
CA SER A 145 -5.19 8.67 4.63
C SER A 145 -5.60 8.05 3.27
N MET A 146 -4.64 7.51 2.51
CA MET A 146 -4.86 6.97 1.17
C MET A 146 -6.05 6.00 1.06
N PRO A 147 -6.28 5.06 1.99
CA PRO A 147 -7.41 4.12 1.86
C PRO A 147 -8.78 4.78 1.75
N TYR A 148 -8.92 5.99 2.26
CA TYR A 148 -10.17 6.77 2.28
C TYR A 148 -10.15 7.85 1.20
N ALA A 149 -9.04 8.56 1.10
CA ALA A 149 -8.88 9.69 0.19
C ALA A 149 -9.04 9.28 -1.27
N GLN A 150 -8.56 8.10 -1.68
CA GLN A 150 -8.73 7.59 -3.04
C GLN A 150 -10.20 7.42 -3.47
N TRP A 151 -11.11 7.30 -2.52
CA TRP A 151 -12.55 7.16 -2.76
C TRP A 151 -13.33 8.46 -2.54
N HIS A 152 -12.63 9.55 -2.22
CA HIS A 152 -13.21 10.83 -1.82
C HIS A 152 -14.18 10.69 -0.63
N TYR A 153 -13.87 9.76 0.28
CA TYR A 153 -14.63 9.57 1.51
C TYR A 153 -14.45 10.78 2.45
N PRO A 154 -15.48 11.26 3.17
CA PRO A 154 -16.85 10.72 3.25
C PRO A 154 -17.86 11.31 2.25
N PHE A 155 -17.43 12.05 1.25
CA PHE A 155 -18.31 12.80 0.34
C PHE A 155 -18.89 11.89 -0.74
N GLU A 156 -18.08 10.94 -1.25
CA GLU A 156 -18.45 9.95 -2.23
C GLU A 156 -18.10 8.54 -1.76
N ASN A 157 -18.62 7.52 -2.45
CA ASN A 157 -18.23 6.11 -2.28
C ASN A 157 -18.24 5.60 -0.81
N LYS A 158 -19.13 6.12 0.03
CA LYS A 158 -19.21 5.75 1.45
C LYS A 158 -19.35 4.26 1.69
N ASP A 159 -20.11 3.58 0.85
CA ASP A 159 -20.36 2.14 0.92
C ASP A 159 -19.09 1.29 0.83
N LYS A 160 -18.06 1.77 0.13
CA LYS A 160 -16.77 1.09 0.04
C LYS A 160 -16.07 0.96 1.40
N ILE A 161 -16.21 1.97 2.24
CA ILE A 161 -15.60 2.07 3.56
C ILE A 161 -16.56 1.59 4.65
N ASP A 162 -17.77 2.12 4.70
CA ASP A 162 -18.73 1.87 5.77
C ASP A 162 -19.25 0.42 5.77
N GLU A 163 -19.46 -0.16 4.57
CA GLU A 163 -19.92 -1.53 4.38
C GLU A 163 -18.77 -2.57 4.25
N ASN A 164 -17.53 -2.16 4.47
CA ASN A 164 -16.32 -3.00 4.38
C ASN A 164 -16.12 -3.67 3.00
N LYS A 165 -16.50 -3.02 1.92
CA LYS A 165 -16.30 -3.55 0.56
C LYS A 165 -14.85 -3.48 0.12
N ASP A 166 -14.21 -2.32 0.34
CA ASP A 166 -12.82 -2.04 -0.09
C ASP A 166 -11.90 -1.64 1.08
N PHE A 167 -12.41 -1.69 2.31
CA PHE A 167 -11.68 -1.36 3.54
C PHE A 167 -12.13 -2.27 4.70
N PRO A 168 -11.21 -2.88 5.49
CA PRO A 168 -9.74 -2.84 5.39
C PRO A 168 -9.19 -3.51 4.12
N ALA A 169 -8.00 -3.09 3.67
CA ALA A 169 -7.31 -3.74 2.55
C ALA A 169 -7.02 -5.22 2.85
N ASP A 170 -7.15 -6.09 1.85
CA ASP A 170 -6.86 -7.51 2.04
C ASP A 170 -5.37 -7.78 2.20
N PHE A 171 -4.50 -6.99 1.55
CA PHE A 171 -3.07 -7.22 1.51
C PHE A 171 -2.26 -5.93 1.35
N ILE A 172 -1.09 -5.89 2.03
CA ILE A 172 -0.06 -4.87 1.84
C ILE A 172 1.33 -5.50 1.92
N ALA A 173 2.28 -5.04 1.07
CA ALA A 173 3.66 -5.50 1.09
C ALA A 173 4.62 -4.33 0.91
N GLU A 174 5.46 -4.08 1.92
CA GLU A 174 6.47 -3.04 1.93
C GLU A 174 7.69 -3.48 2.74
N GLY A 175 8.76 -2.68 2.72
CA GLY A 175 9.97 -2.95 3.51
C GLY A 175 9.71 -2.92 5.02
N VAL A 176 10.53 -3.65 5.78
CA VAL A 176 10.43 -3.74 7.24
C VAL A 176 10.59 -2.40 7.96
N ASP A 177 11.22 -1.40 7.34
CA ASP A 177 11.35 -0.03 7.85
C ASP A 177 9.99 0.66 7.96
N GLN A 178 8.99 0.26 7.17
CA GLN A 178 7.63 0.81 7.19
C GLN A 178 6.83 0.47 8.46
N THR A 179 7.33 -0.38 9.32
CA THR A 179 6.83 -0.53 10.70
C THR A 179 6.92 0.78 11.52
N ARG A 180 7.77 1.73 11.10
CA ARG A 180 7.89 3.08 11.66
C ARG A 180 7.60 4.17 10.62
N GLY A 181 6.85 3.83 9.60
CA GLY A 181 6.43 4.69 8.51
C GLY A 181 5.00 4.36 8.10
N TRP A 182 4.80 3.91 6.89
CA TRP A 182 3.48 3.77 6.29
C TRP A 182 2.58 2.74 7.00
N PHE A 183 3.11 1.59 7.41
CA PHE A 183 2.30 0.63 8.20
C PHE A 183 1.74 1.27 9.47
N TYR A 184 2.57 2.06 10.17
CA TYR A 184 2.16 2.73 11.39
C TYR A 184 1.09 3.79 11.13
N THR A 185 1.30 4.68 10.16
CA THR A 185 0.37 5.80 9.92
C THR A 185 -0.97 5.33 9.38
N LEU A 186 -0.99 4.32 8.49
CA LEU A 186 -2.22 3.65 8.06
C LEU A 186 -3.00 3.08 9.25
N HIS A 187 -2.31 2.34 10.12
CA HIS A 187 -2.93 1.69 11.28
C HIS A 187 -3.43 2.71 12.31
N ALA A 188 -2.66 3.78 12.55
CA ALA A 188 -3.04 4.84 13.49
C ALA A 188 -4.32 5.56 13.04
N ILE A 189 -4.38 5.99 11.77
CA ILE A 189 -5.56 6.70 11.23
C ILE A 189 -6.77 5.76 11.21
N ALA A 190 -6.61 4.50 10.77
CA ALA A 190 -7.69 3.52 10.77
C ALA A 190 -8.26 3.26 12.16
N THR A 191 -7.40 3.15 13.18
CA THR A 191 -7.83 2.97 14.56
C THR A 191 -8.57 4.21 15.08
N LEU A 192 -8.02 5.40 14.84
CA LEU A 192 -8.60 6.66 15.34
C LEU A 192 -9.98 6.95 14.75
N VAL A 193 -10.15 6.70 13.44
CA VAL A 193 -11.36 7.12 12.72
C VAL A 193 -12.43 6.03 12.69
N PHE A 194 -12.02 4.76 12.56
CA PHE A 194 -12.92 3.63 12.29
C PHE A 194 -12.88 2.52 13.33
N ASP A 195 -12.00 2.58 14.31
CA ASP A 195 -11.75 1.50 15.28
C ASP A 195 -11.47 0.14 14.57
N LYS A 196 -10.73 0.17 13.48
CA LYS A 196 -10.42 -0.98 12.61
C LYS A 196 -8.93 -1.04 12.26
N VAL A 197 -8.49 -2.21 11.77
CA VAL A 197 -7.21 -2.33 11.08
C VAL A 197 -7.28 -1.67 9.70
N ALA A 198 -6.16 -1.16 9.18
CA ALA A 198 -6.11 -0.64 7.81
C ALA A 198 -5.95 -1.77 6.77
N TYR A 199 -5.38 -2.90 7.17
CA TYR A 199 -5.05 -4.04 6.32
C TYR A 199 -5.13 -5.34 7.13
N LYS A 200 -5.49 -6.44 6.45
CA LYS A 200 -5.67 -7.77 7.08
C LYS A 200 -4.40 -8.61 7.05
N ASN A 201 -3.63 -8.52 5.95
CA ASN A 201 -2.43 -9.32 5.72
C ASN A 201 -1.26 -8.41 5.34
N VAL A 202 -0.09 -8.66 5.94
CA VAL A 202 1.13 -7.88 5.71
C VAL A 202 2.28 -8.80 5.36
N VAL A 203 2.94 -8.53 4.24
CA VAL A 203 4.27 -9.08 3.95
C VAL A 203 5.30 -7.98 4.18
N SER A 204 6.10 -8.14 5.23
CA SER A 204 7.16 -7.20 5.59
C SER A 204 8.45 -7.63 4.90
N ASN A 205 8.78 -6.99 3.76
CA ASN A 205 9.88 -7.41 2.91
C ASN A 205 11.25 -7.18 3.56
N GLY A 206 12.14 -8.16 3.35
CA GLY A 206 13.56 -8.05 3.64
C GLY A 206 14.30 -7.18 2.62
N LEU A 207 15.61 -7.06 2.78
CA LEU A 207 16.46 -6.28 1.89
C LEU A 207 16.94 -7.12 0.69
N VAL A 208 17.07 -6.48 -0.46
CA VAL A 208 17.81 -7.04 -1.60
C VAL A 208 19.28 -6.64 -1.45
N LEU A 209 20.14 -7.65 -1.29
CA LEU A 209 21.58 -7.52 -1.09
C LEU A 209 22.32 -7.97 -2.36
N ASP A 210 23.59 -7.59 -2.51
CA ASP A 210 24.42 -8.13 -3.57
C ASP A 210 24.69 -9.65 -3.35
N LYS A 211 25.32 -10.30 -4.31
CA LYS A 211 25.63 -11.74 -4.23
C LYS A 211 26.48 -12.14 -3.02
N ASN A 212 27.24 -11.19 -2.44
CA ASN A 212 28.07 -11.40 -1.26
C ASN A 212 27.29 -11.12 0.03
N GLY A 213 26.03 -10.67 -0.03
CA GLY A 213 25.20 -10.31 1.12
C GLY A 213 25.45 -8.91 1.66
N GLN A 214 26.05 -8.02 0.85
CA GLN A 214 26.28 -6.63 1.21
C GLN A 214 25.15 -5.74 0.67
N LYS A 215 24.83 -4.67 1.41
CA LYS A 215 23.85 -3.69 0.95
C LYS A 215 24.30 -3.04 -0.34
N MET A 216 23.43 -3.08 -1.35
CA MET A 216 23.69 -2.42 -2.63
C MET A 216 23.74 -0.90 -2.48
N SER A 217 24.70 -0.26 -3.12
CA SER A 217 24.74 1.19 -3.23
C SER A 217 25.45 1.61 -4.54
N LYS A 218 25.01 2.72 -5.13
CA LYS A 218 25.65 3.32 -6.31
C LYS A 218 27.11 3.68 -6.02
N ARG A 219 27.41 4.12 -4.79
CA ARG A 219 28.77 4.50 -4.39
C ARG A 219 29.75 3.33 -4.39
N LEU A 220 29.30 2.13 -4.05
CA LEU A 220 30.13 0.92 -4.01
C LEU A 220 30.20 0.22 -5.38
N GLY A 221 29.39 0.65 -6.35
CA GLY A 221 29.35 0.02 -7.68
C GLY A 221 28.80 -1.41 -7.67
N ASN A 222 28.14 -1.84 -6.59
CA ASN A 222 27.59 -3.18 -6.43
C ASN A 222 26.07 -3.24 -6.63
N ALA A 223 25.46 -2.15 -7.09
CA ALA A 223 24.03 -2.11 -7.40
C ALA A 223 23.79 -2.68 -8.81
N ALA A 224 22.95 -3.70 -8.92
CA ALA A 224 22.46 -4.17 -10.21
C ALA A 224 21.49 -3.15 -10.81
N ASP A 225 21.60 -2.89 -12.12
CA ASP A 225 20.61 -2.10 -12.83
C ASP A 225 19.39 -2.99 -13.14
N PRO A 226 18.19 -2.62 -12.70
CA PRO A 226 17.00 -3.42 -12.95
C PRO A 226 16.65 -3.57 -14.43
N PHE A 227 16.82 -2.50 -15.22
CA PHE A 227 16.47 -2.52 -16.65
C PHE A 227 17.45 -3.36 -17.45
N ASP A 228 18.75 -3.27 -17.19
CA ASP A 228 19.75 -4.14 -17.81
C ASP A 228 19.47 -5.61 -17.49
N THR A 229 19.13 -5.91 -16.23
CA THR A 229 18.76 -7.26 -15.80
C THR A 229 17.52 -7.77 -16.53
N LEU A 230 16.47 -6.95 -16.63
CA LEU A 230 15.23 -7.32 -17.32
C LEU A 230 15.43 -7.50 -18.82
N ASN A 231 16.28 -6.68 -19.45
CA ASN A 231 16.62 -6.79 -20.88
C ASN A 231 17.42 -8.05 -21.20
N GLU A 232 18.35 -8.45 -20.32
CA GLU A 232 19.20 -9.62 -20.55
C GLU A 232 18.51 -10.95 -20.22
N TYR A 233 17.84 -11.02 -19.07
CA TYR A 233 17.30 -12.29 -18.54
C TYR A 233 15.78 -12.42 -18.71
N GLY A 234 15.08 -11.34 -18.95
CA GLY A 234 13.63 -11.28 -19.00
C GLY A 234 12.97 -11.06 -17.64
N PRO A 235 11.75 -10.47 -17.59
CA PRO A 235 11.06 -10.19 -16.35
C PRO A 235 10.63 -11.46 -15.62
N ASP A 236 10.21 -12.51 -16.32
CA ASP A 236 9.70 -13.73 -15.70
C ASP A 236 10.79 -14.48 -14.95
N ALA A 237 11.98 -14.66 -15.56
CA ALA A 237 13.11 -15.33 -14.91
C ALA A 237 13.60 -14.53 -13.69
N THR A 238 13.64 -13.20 -13.79
CA THR A 238 14.04 -12.32 -12.70
C THR A 238 13.04 -12.40 -11.54
N ARG A 239 11.75 -12.28 -11.80
CA ARG A 239 10.67 -12.38 -10.78
C ARG A 239 10.66 -13.76 -10.14
N TRP A 240 10.76 -14.83 -10.94
CA TRP A 240 10.79 -16.19 -10.43
C TRP A 240 11.98 -16.45 -9.51
N TYR A 241 13.17 -15.98 -9.91
CA TYR A 241 14.36 -16.05 -9.07
C TYR A 241 14.14 -15.35 -7.72
N MET A 242 13.62 -14.14 -7.73
CA MET A 242 13.41 -13.37 -6.49
C MET A 242 12.44 -14.06 -5.54
N ILE A 243 11.34 -14.63 -6.07
CA ILE A 243 10.31 -15.27 -5.26
C ILE A 243 10.74 -16.66 -4.77
N SER A 244 11.42 -17.45 -5.62
CA SER A 244 11.78 -18.84 -5.29
C SER A 244 13.07 -18.96 -4.48
N ASN A 245 13.99 -17.99 -4.58
CA ASN A 245 15.30 -18.05 -3.93
C ASN A 245 15.24 -17.79 -2.43
N ALA A 246 14.46 -16.79 -2.00
CA ALA A 246 14.27 -16.45 -0.58
C ALA A 246 12.80 -16.11 -0.30
N ASN A 247 12.35 -16.31 0.95
CA ASN A 247 11.05 -15.78 1.34
C ASN A 247 11.06 -14.25 1.23
N PRO A 248 9.92 -13.60 0.91
CA PRO A 248 9.86 -12.14 0.77
C PRO A 248 10.40 -11.37 1.98
N TRP A 249 10.24 -11.90 3.19
CA TRP A 249 10.71 -11.30 4.44
C TRP A 249 12.16 -11.58 4.80
N ASP A 250 12.83 -12.49 4.08
CA ASP A 250 14.25 -12.77 4.25
C ASP A 250 15.08 -11.85 3.35
N ASN A 251 16.34 -11.61 3.72
CA ASN A 251 17.23 -10.87 2.85
C ASN A 251 17.59 -11.70 1.62
N LEU A 252 17.29 -11.17 0.44
CA LEU A 252 17.60 -11.80 -0.84
C LEU A 252 19.02 -11.44 -1.28
N LYS A 253 19.87 -12.44 -1.54
CA LYS A 253 21.13 -12.23 -2.26
C LYS A 253 20.83 -12.23 -3.77
N PHE A 254 21.02 -11.08 -4.41
CA PHE A 254 20.75 -10.92 -5.83
C PHE A 254 21.97 -11.34 -6.65
N ASP A 255 21.81 -12.44 -7.37
CA ASP A 255 22.87 -13.03 -8.20
C ASP A 255 22.36 -13.28 -9.62
N LEU A 256 23.01 -12.65 -10.61
CA LEU A 256 22.65 -12.77 -12.02
C LEU A 256 22.82 -14.21 -12.54
N GLU A 257 23.81 -14.95 -12.04
CA GLU A 257 24.00 -16.36 -12.38
C GLU A 257 22.80 -17.21 -11.92
N GLY A 258 22.23 -16.89 -10.76
CA GLY A 258 21.01 -17.54 -10.26
C GLY A 258 19.80 -17.27 -11.17
N ILE A 259 19.67 -16.07 -11.71
CA ILE A 259 18.61 -15.73 -12.69
C ILE A 259 18.83 -16.54 -13.99
N ALA A 260 20.06 -16.60 -14.49
CA ALA A 260 20.41 -17.40 -15.66
C ALA A 260 20.10 -18.89 -15.45
N GLU A 261 20.35 -19.41 -14.25
CA GLU A 261 20.03 -20.79 -13.90
C GLU A 261 18.52 -21.06 -13.92
N VAL A 262 17.70 -20.17 -13.33
CA VAL A 262 16.24 -20.25 -13.38
C VAL A 262 15.73 -20.26 -14.82
N ARG A 263 16.24 -19.33 -15.67
CA ARG A 263 15.88 -19.29 -17.09
C ARG A 263 16.16 -20.60 -17.78
N ARG A 264 17.33 -21.20 -17.53
CA ARG A 264 17.77 -22.44 -18.17
C ARG A 264 17.04 -23.68 -17.62
N LYS A 265 17.01 -23.86 -16.29
CA LYS A 265 16.52 -25.08 -15.67
C LYS A 265 15.01 -25.13 -15.53
N PHE A 266 14.38 -24.02 -15.14
CA PHE A 266 12.93 -24.00 -14.94
C PHE A 266 12.21 -23.65 -16.24
N PHE A 267 12.39 -22.42 -16.76
CA PHE A 267 11.68 -21.99 -17.97
C PHE A 267 12.10 -22.78 -19.22
N GLY A 268 13.39 -23.14 -19.31
CA GLY A 268 13.89 -23.97 -20.42
C GLY A 268 13.26 -25.36 -20.42
N THR A 269 13.12 -26.01 -19.27
CA THR A 269 12.46 -27.30 -19.15
C THR A 269 10.98 -27.20 -19.52
N LEU A 270 10.26 -26.23 -18.95
CA LEU A 270 8.84 -26.00 -19.24
C LEU A 270 8.61 -25.73 -20.73
N TYR A 271 9.41 -24.87 -21.34
CA TYR A 271 9.34 -24.55 -22.77
C TYR A 271 9.61 -25.79 -23.64
N ASN A 272 10.66 -26.57 -23.32
CA ASN A 272 11.01 -27.75 -24.08
C ASN A 272 9.92 -28.84 -23.97
N THR A 273 9.32 -29.02 -22.80
CA THR A 273 8.19 -29.92 -22.61
C THR A 273 7.00 -29.53 -23.47
N TYR A 274 6.64 -28.24 -23.46
CA TYR A 274 5.58 -27.74 -24.33
C TYR A 274 5.91 -27.87 -25.81
N SER A 275 7.15 -27.54 -26.23
CA SER A 275 7.58 -27.64 -27.61
C SER A 275 7.55 -29.08 -28.13
N PHE A 276 7.94 -30.04 -27.29
CA PHE A 276 7.86 -31.45 -27.62
C PHE A 276 6.38 -31.87 -27.81
N PHE A 277 5.52 -31.54 -26.89
CA PHE A 277 4.08 -31.80 -27.02
C PHE A 277 3.49 -31.16 -28.29
N ALA A 278 3.76 -29.88 -28.50
CA ALA A 278 3.21 -29.12 -29.64
C ALA A 278 3.66 -29.71 -30.98
N LEU A 279 4.91 -30.19 -31.09
CA LEU A 279 5.42 -30.82 -32.30
C LEU A 279 4.58 -32.03 -32.69
N TYR A 280 4.36 -32.94 -31.75
CA TYR A 280 3.59 -34.16 -32.03
C TYR A 280 2.09 -33.90 -32.14
N ALA A 281 1.54 -33.05 -31.31
CA ALA A 281 0.13 -32.66 -31.40
C ALA A 281 -0.22 -32.07 -32.79
N ASN A 282 0.70 -31.26 -33.36
CA ASN A 282 0.50 -30.72 -34.71
C ASN A 282 0.64 -31.80 -35.80
N LEU A 283 1.58 -32.74 -35.65
CA LEU A 283 1.73 -33.85 -36.60
C LEU A 283 0.53 -34.77 -36.60
N ASP A 284 -0.04 -35.07 -35.46
CA ASP A 284 -1.18 -35.96 -35.28
C ASP A 284 -2.53 -35.24 -35.44
N ASN A 285 -2.54 -33.95 -35.72
CA ASN A 285 -3.74 -33.09 -35.78
C ASN A 285 -4.59 -33.21 -34.51
N PHE A 286 -3.94 -33.27 -33.34
CA PHE A 286 -4.61 -33.34 -32.05
C PHE A 286 -5.42 -32.10 -31.79
N SER A 287 -6.70 -32.22 -31.44
CA SER A 287 -7.63 -31.11 -31.27
C SER A 287 -8.31 -31.08 -29.87
N TYR A 288 -7.94 -32.01 -28.98
CA TYR A 288 -8.56 -32.20 -27.67
C TYR A 288 -10.07 -32.51 -27.77
N ALA A 289 -10.48 -33.13 -28.88
CA ALA A 289 -11.86 -33.57 -29.13
C ALA A 289 -12.05 -35.07 -28.94
N GLU A 290 -10.98 -35.80 -28.60
CA GLU A 290 -10.97 -37.21 -28.35
C GLU A 290 -11.75 -37.54 -27.07
N ALA A 291 -12.36 -38.75 -27.02
CA ALA A 291 -13.08 -39.21 -25.85
C ALA A 291 -12.12 -39.32 -24.65
N GLU A 292 -12.54 -38.82 -23.50
CA GLU A 292 -11.76 -38.91 -22.27
C GLU A 292 -11.60 -40.38 -21.84
N VAL A 293 -10.35 -40.78 -21.62
CA VAL A 293 -10.05 -42.12 -21.07
C VAL A 293 -10.32 -42.11 -19.56
N PRO A 294 -11.19 -43.01 -19.06
CA PRO A 294 -11.45 -43.14 -17.62
C PRO A 294 -10.17 -43.35 -16.81
N MET A 295 -10.12 -42.79 -15.60
CA MET A 295 -8.91 -42.80 -14.77
C MET A 295 -8.38 -44.21 -14.49
N ASN A 296 -9.26 -45.18 -14.27
CA ASN A 296 -8.90 -46.58 -14.01
C ASN A 296 -8.36 -47.33 -15.24
N GLU A 297 -8.55 -46.81 -16.45
CA GLU A 297 -8.07 -47.35 -17.71
C GLU A 297 -6.76 -46.74 -18.18
N ARG A 298 -6.33 -45.62 -17.53
CA ARG A 298 -5.07 -44.94 -17.86
C ARG A 298 -3.87 -45.77 -17.37
N PRO A 299 -2.73 -45.71 -18.09
CA PRO A 299 -1.45 -46.26 -17.61
C PRO A 299 -1.08 -45.74 -16.21
N GLU A 300 -0.31 -46.51 -15.47
CA GLU A 300 0.08 -46.16 -14.10
C GLU A 300 0.84 -44.82 -14.05
N ILE A 301 1.72 -44.57 -15.01
CA ILE A 301 2.49 -43.32 -15.10
C ILE A 301 1.59 -42.09 -15.30
N ASP A 302 0.52 -42.24 -16.10
CA ASP A 302 -0.42 -41.14 -16.33
C ASP A 302 -1.24 -40.85 -15.06
N ARG A 303 -1.65 -41.91 -14.35
CA ARG A 303 -2.34 -41.78 -13.06
C ARG A 303 -1.44 -41.16 -12.00
N TRP A 304 -0.16 -41.53 -11.99
CA TRP A 304 0.82 -40.98 -11.06
C TRP A 304 1.01 -39.48 -11.29
N ILE A 305 1.31 -39.02 -12.52
CA ILE A 305 1.56 -37.59 -12.78
C ILE A 305 0.32 -36.74 -12.53
N ILE A 306 -0.89 -37.27 -12.79
CA ILE A 306 -2.13 -36.54 -12.47
C ILE A 306 -2.32 -36.43 -10.96
N SER A 307 -1.97 -37.47 -10.18
CA SER A 307 -2.00 -37.45 -8.72
C SER A 307 -1.01 -36.41 -8.17
N GLU A 308 0.22 -36.38 -8.70
CA GLU A 308 1.23 -35.37 -8.33
C GLU A 308 0.76 -33.94 -8.66
N LEU A 309 0.15 -33.75 -9.84
CA LEU A 309 -0.42 -32.45 -10.23
C LEU A 309 -1.52 -31.98 -9.27
N ASN A 310 -2.43 -32.86 -8.87
CA ASN A 310 -3.48 -32.51 -7.92
C ASN A 310 -2.91 -32.21 -6.52
N THR A 311 -1.87 -32.91 -6.11
CA THR A 311 -1.14 -32.62 -4.86
C THR A 311 -0.47 -31.25 -4.94
N LEU A 312 0.18 -30.95 -6.07
CA LEU A 312 0.77 -29.64 -6.31
C LEU A 312 -0.27 -28.51 -6.24
N VAL A 313 -1.41 -28.66 -6.93
CA VAL A 313 -2.50 -27.67 -6.92
C VAL A 313 -2.92 -27.35 -5.48
N LYS A 314 -3.14 -28.37 -4.66
CA LYS A 314 -3.48 -28.20 -3.25
C LYS A 314 -2.41 -27.47 -2.46
N VAL A 315 -1.15 -27.87 -2.59
CA VAL A 315 -0.02 -27.21 -1.88
C VAL A 315 0.14 -25.75 -2.28
N VAL A 316 -0.01 -25.45 -3.57
CA VAL A 316 0.10 -24.10 -4.11
C VAL A 316 -1.05 -23.21 -3.62
N ASP A 317 -2.29 -23.73 -3.67
CA ASP A 317 -3.48 -23.01 -3.20
C ASP A 317 -3.36 -22.65 -1.70
N GLU A 318 -3.02 -23.63 -0.87
CA GLU A 318 -2.80 -23.43 0.57
C GLU A 318 -1.65 -22.43 0.85
N ALA A 319 -0.56 -22.48 0.09
CA ALA A 319 0.57 -21.57 0.26
C ALA A 319 0.22 -20.13 -0.14
N TYR A 320 -0.50 -19.95 -1.24
CA TYR A 320 -0.94 -18.59 -1.65
C TYR A 320 -2.02 -18.04 -0.72
N ALA A 321 -2.93 -18.88 -0.21
CA ALA A 321 -3.93 -18.45 0.77
C ALA A 321 -3.29 -17.89 2.05
N ASP A 322 -2.07 -18.34 2.40
CA ASP A 322 -1.30 -17.85 3.55
C ASP A 322 -0.13 -16.92 3.18
N TYR A 323 -0.13 -16.34 1.97
CA TYR A 323 0.91 -15.41 1.51
C TYR A 323 2.35 -15.97 1.58
N GLU A 324 2.52 -17.26 1.25
CA GLU A 324 3.81 -17.95 1.19
C GLU A 324 4.25 -18.27 -0.26
N PRO A 325 4.54 -17.26 -1.09
CA PRO A 325 4.79 -17.47 -2.52
C PRO A 325 6.05 -18.30 -2.79
N THR A 326 7.04 -18.26 -1.91
CA THR A 326 8.27 -19.04 -2.05
C THR A 326 8.01 -20.54 -1.95
N LYS A 327 7.14 -20.95 -1.03
CA LYS A 327 6.72 -22.35 -0.89
C LYS A 327 6.01 -22.84 -2.14
N ALA A 328 5.08 -22.04 -2.67
CA ALA A 328 4.37 -22.34 -3.91
C ALA A 328 5.35 -22.43 -5.11
N ALA A 329 6.21 -21.43 -5.30
CA ALA A 329 7.15 -21.37 -6.41
C ALA A 329 8.15 -22.57 -6.40
N ARG A 330 8.62 -22.98 -5.22
CA ARG A 330 9.52 -24.13 -5.08
C ARG A 330 8.80 -25.44 -5.42
N ALA A 331 7.57 -25.63 -4.93
CA ALA A 331 6.77 -26.81 -5.27
C ALA A 331 6.50 -26.92 -6.78
N ILE A 332 6.17 -25.79 -7.43
CA ILE A 332 6.01 -25.74 -8.90
C ILE A 332 7.33 -26.07 -9.61
N SER A 333 8.46 -25.52 -9.14
CA SER A 333 9.77 -25.77 -9.76
C SER A 333 10.17 -27.25 -9.66
N GLU A 334 9.91 -27.90 -8.53
CA GLU A 334 10.17 -29.31 -8.30
C GLU A 334 9.31 -30.20 -9.22
N PHE A 335 8.02 -29.88 -9.36
CA PHE A 335 7.13 -30.62 -10.25
C PHE A 335 7.53 -30.48 -11.74
N VAL A 336 8.01 -29.34 -12.18
CA VAL A 336 8.42 -29.09 -13.58
C VAL A 336 9.72 -29.82 -13.92
N GLN A 337 10.65 -30.01 -12.98
CA GLN A 337 11.94 -30.67 -13.16
C GLN A 337 11.80 -32.19 -13.07
#